data_1018f3ed89746863bb012edd54e9b57c
#
_entry.id   1018f3ed89746863bb012edd54e9b57c
#
_cell.length_a   1.000
_cell.length_b   1.000
_cell.length_c   1.000
_cell.angle_alpha   90.00
_cell.angle_beta   90.00
_cell.angle_gamma   90.00
#
_symmetry.space_group_name_H-M   'P 1'
#
loop_
_entity.id
_entity.type
_entity.pdbx_description
1 polymer ?
#
loop_
_entity_poly.entity_id
_entity_poly.type
_entity_poly.pdbx_seq_one_letter_code
_entity_poly.pdbx_strand_id
1 'polypeptide(L)'
;ELDDEVVRTRDNALMLSLEVTGIDGVTSGAATVSALRAGFAHLLDTLDERFTFYLHRMMRPAETGIAPIHGASFAGDIDKAWSRELDRRNLQDSVLILTVVRRQVAPLAVPLFGKAAARVWGEDTARRLEELREVASILETGLGIKTRRMKISDGSLVGFYASLLTGELRDQPRSPYCLLAEDAAGASVQFGKGGVEIEEGAATPRFAAVLYVKSYATATWPGMLDALGAAQDTIITHCYTPIERGSIAERVKRRVAQMRSAEDIAATVEAQLFEAADKAESGALGFGVHQMTITVFA
;
A
#
# COMPACT_ATOMS: atom_id res chain seq x y z
N GLU A 1 16.43 -1.78 -10.50
CA GLU A 1 16.80 -0.97 -9.35
C GLU A 1 17.48 0.33 -9.78
N LEU A 2 17.31 1.38 -9.00
CA LEU A 2 17.96 2.64 -9.22
C LEU A 2 19.06 2.89 -8.15
N ASP A 3 18.71 2.57 -6.91
CA ASP A 3 19.61 2.52 -5.74
C ASP A 3 19.09 1.45 -4.74
N ASP A 4 19.59 1.47 -3.50
CA ASP A 4 19.24 0.51 -2.45
C ASP A 4 17.78 0.59 -1.96
N GLU A 5 17.10 1.73 -2.15
CA GLU A 5 15.75 2.00 -1.63
C GLU A 5 14.72 2.20 -2.75
N VAL A 6 15.16 2.53 -3.97
CA VAL A 6 14.29 2.92 -5.07
C VAL A 6 14.34 1.93 -6.22
N VAL A 7 13.19 1.43 -6.57
CA VAL A 7 12.98 0.53 -7.71
C VAL A 7 12.34 1.30 -8.87
N ARG A 8 12.83 1.02 -10.08
CA ARG A 8 12.23 1.51 -11.32
C ARG A 8 11.41 0.42 -11.96
N THR A 9 10.16 0.71 -12.24
CA THR A 9 9.24 -0.19 -12.94
C THR A 9 9.50 -0.25 -14.44
N ARG A 10 8.85 -1.18 -15.12
CA ARG A 10 8.97 -1.34 -16.59
C ARG A 10 8.43 -0.12 -17.35
N ASP A 11 7.39 0.53 -16.84
CA ASP A 11 6.81 1.78 -17.37
C ASP A 11 7.54 3.04 -16.89
N ASN A 12 8.72 2.85 -16.30
CA ASN A 12 9.64 3.90 -15.88
C ASN A 12 9.14 4.73 -14.67
N ALA A 13 8.15 4.27 -13.92
CA ALA A 13 7.82 4.85 -12.64
C ALA A 13 8.89 4.52 -11.59
N LEU A 14 9.01 5.35 -10.57
CA LEU A 14 9.92 5.14 -9.44
C LEU A 14 9.10 4.77 -8.20
N MET A 15 9.53 3.76 -7.45
CA MET A 15 8.85 3.27 -6.25
C MET A 15 9.80 3.25 -5.07
N LEU A 16 9.30 3.70 -3.91
CA LEU A 16 9.96 3.62 -2.62
C LEU A 16 8.95 3.07 -1.60
N SER A 17 9.37 2.09 -0.80
CA SER A 17 8.51 1.42 0.18
C SER A 17 8.97 1.68 1.60
N LEU A 18 8.01 1.98 2.47
CA LEU A 18 8.19 2.26 3.89
C LEU A 18 7.41 1.22 4.69
N GLU A 19 8.07 0.52 5.60
CA GLU A 19 7.38 -0.17 6.68
C GLU A 19 6.91 0.88 7.70
N VAL A 20 5.64 0.81 8.08
CA VAL A 20 4.99 1.80 8.94
C VAL A 20 4.55 1.12 10.22
N THR A 21 5.10 1.57 11.35
CA THR A 21 4.56 1.19 12.65
C THR A 21 3.34 2.04 12.94
N GLY A 22 2.15 1.46 12.83
CA GLY A 22 0.89 2.14 13.09
C GLY A 22 0.77 2.60 14.55
N ILE A 23 -0.35 3.20 14.87
CA ILE A 23 -0.75 3.49 16.25
C ILE A 23 -1.69 2.37 16.73
N ASP A 24 -1.57 2.01 18.00
CA ASP A 24 -2.51 1.06 18.61
C ASP A 24 -3.88 1.72 18.74
N GLY A 25 -4.86 1.20 18.00
CA GLY A 25 -6.24 1.73 17.98
C GLY A 25 -6.99 1.56 19.31
N VAL A 26 -6.54 0.63 20.19
CA VAL A 26 -7.17 0.38 21.48
C VAL A 26 -6.64 1.35 22.55
N THR A 27 -5.34 1.62 22.54
CA THR A 27 -4.68 2.46 23.55
C THR A 27 -4.54 3.92 23.13
N SER A 28 -4.68 4.23 21.83
CA SER A 28 -4.57 5.59 21.31
C SER A 28 -5.88 6.37 21.51
N GLY A 29 -5.79 7.60 21.99
CA GLY A 29 -6.95 8.48 22.11
C GLY A 29 -7.52 8.92 20.76
N ALA A 30 -8.82 9.18 20.69
CA ALA A 30 -9.51 9.62 19.48
C ALA A 30 -8.89 10.88 18.84
N ALA A 31 -8.32 11.77 19.65
CA ALA A 31 -7.62 12.96 19.17
C ALA A 31 -6.35 12.60 18.38
N THR A 32 -5.57 11.61 18.83
CA THR A 32 -4.37 11.11 18.13
C THR A 32 -4.74 10.49 16.77
N VAL A 33 -5.76 9.65 16.74
CA VAL A 33 -6.28 9.04 15.51
C VAL A 33 -6.75 10.12 14.53
N SER A 34 -7.48 11.12 15.03
CA SER A 34 -7.99 12.22 14.19
C SER A 34 -6.87 13.10 13.66
N ALA A 35 -5.85 13.39 14.47
CA ALA A 35 -4.69 14.17 14.04
C ALA A 35 -3.88 13.45 12.95
N LEU A 36 -3.63 12.15 13.12
CA LEU A 36 -2.95 11.32 12.12
C LEU A 36 -3.74 11.29 10.79
N ARG A 37 -5.06 11.08 10.88
CA ARG A 37 -5.94 11.11 9.71
C ARG A 37 -5.90 12.45 8.99
N ALA A 38 -5.99 13.56 9.72
CA ALA A 38 -5.95 14.91 9.17
C ALA A 38 -4.59 15.21 8.51
N GLY A 39 -3.48 14.83 9.16
CA GLY A 39 -2.14 14.99 8.61
C GLY A 39 -1.94 14.21 7.31
N PHE A 40 -2.39 12.97 7.26
CA PHE A 40 -2.29 12.14 6.05
C PHE A 40 -3.18 12.68 4.91
N ALA A 41 -4.42 13.09 5.22
CA ALA A 41 -5.32 13.72 4.24
C ALA A 41 -4.71 15.01 3.68
N HIS A 42 -4.17 15.86 4.56
CA HIS A 42 -3.52 17.11 4.13
C HIS A 42 -2.34 16.86 3.19
N LEU A 43 -1.49 15.85 3.50
CA LEU A 43 -0.41 15.47 2.60
C LEU A 43 -0.93 15.05 1.23
N LEU A 44 -1.93 14.17 1.18
CA LEU A 44 -2.50 13.69 -0.08
C LEU A 44 -3.12 14.82 -0.91
N ASP A 45 -3.69 15.85 -0.27
CA ASP A 45 -4.27 17.02 -0.92
C ASP A 45 -3.24 17.97 -1.56
N THR A 46 -1.97 17.87 -1.16
CA THR A 46 -0.86 18.64 -1.76
C THR A 46 -0.28 17.98 -3.01
N LEU A 47 -0.66 16.74 -3.28
CA LEU A 47 -0.12 15.93 -4.36
C LEU A 47 -1.11 15.81 -5.52
N ASP A 48 -0.62 15.42 -6.66
CA ASP A 48 -1.38 15.24 -7.90
C ASP A 48 -1.26 13.81 -8.46
N GLU A 49 -1.86 13.58 -9.62
CA GLU A 49 -1.89 12.29 -10.30
C GLU A 49 -0.52 11.73 -10.74
N ARG A 50 0.56 12.50 -10.57
CA ARG A 50 1.93 11.99 -10.77
C ARG A 50 2.33 11.02 -9.68
N PHE A 51 1.65 11.07 -8.53
CA PHE A 51 1.88 10.16 -7.42
C PHE A 51 0.78 9.11 -7.29
N THR A 52 1.15 7.93 -6.85
CA THR A 52 0.23 6.87 -6.46
C THR A 52 0.75 6.24 -5.17
N PHE A 53 -0.16 5.94 -4.27
CA PHE A 53 0.14 5.33 -2.98
C PHE A 53 -0.47 3.94 -2.94
N TYR A 54 0.33 2.96 -2.54
CA TYR A 54 -0.16 1.64 -2.19
C TYR A 54 0.06 1.43 -0.69
N LEU A 55 -1.01 1.20 0.05
CA LEU A 55 -0.94 0.80 1.45
C LEU A 55 -1.33 -0.67 1.53
N HIS A 56 -0.36 -1.49 1.94
CA HIS A 56 -0.54 -2.92 2.16
C HIS A 56 -0.63 -3.18 3.66
N ARG A 57 -1.74 -3.78 4.09
CA ARG A 57 -1.88 -4.37 5.42
C ARG A 57 -1.76 -5.86 5.26
N MET A 58 -0.70 -6.43 5.81
CA MET A 58 -0.42 -7.86 5.76
C MET A 58 -0.68 -8.46 7.12
N MET A 59 -1.56 -9.45 7.19
CA MET A 59 -1.81 -10.23 8.41
C MET A 59 -0.94 -11.48 8.35
N ARG A 60 -0.26 -11.77 9.43
CA ARG A 60 0.58 -12.97 9.57
C ARG A 60 0.37 -13.58 10.95
N PRO A 61 0.60 -14.88 11.13
CA PRO A 61 0.63 -15.48 12.46
C PRO A 61 1.61 -14.72 13.36
N ALA A 62 1.19 -14.36 14.56
CA ALA A 62 2.05 -13.67 15.50
C ALA A 62 3.06 -14.66 16.10
N GLU A 63 4.32 -14.30 16.12
CA GLU A 63 5.32 -15.04 16.87
C GLU A 63 5.12 -14.79 18.36
N THR A 64 4.46 -15.73 19.04
CA THR A 64 4.19 -15.67 20.48
C THR A 64 5.38 -16.07 21.33
N GLY A 65 6.56 -16.13 20.77
CA GLY A 65 7.82 -16.62 21.35
C GLY A 65 8.23 -15.95 22.67
N ILE A 66 7.40 -16.11 23.71
CA ILE A 66 7.79 -15.84 25.08
C ILE A 66 8.75 -16.97 25.47
N ALA A 67 10.06 -16.72 25.35
CA ALA A 67 11.05 -17.65 25.88
C ALA A 67 10.77 -17.87 27.38
N PRO A 68 10.63 -19.10 27.85
CA PRO A 68 10.38 -19.36 29.25
C PRO A 68 11.52 -18.77 30.08
N ILE A 69 11.22 -17.74 30.86
CA ILE A 69 12.21 -17.05 31.71
C ILE A 69 12.60 -17.92 32.92
N HIS A 70 11.71 -18.85 33.28
CA HIS A 70 11.87 -19.71 34.44
C HIS A 70 12.23 -21.14 34.03
N GLY A 71 13.26 -21.73 34.62
CA GLY A 71 13.68 -23.11 34.37
C GLY A 71 12.65 -24.15 34.84
N ALA A 72 13.11 -25.36 35.15
CA ALA A 72 12.27 -26.44 35.68
C ALA A 72 11.73 -26.11 37.08
N SER A 73 10.65 -25.37 37.16
CA SER A 73 9.97 -24.89 38.37
C SER A 73 8.49 -24.73 38.13
N PHE A 74 7.70 -24.57 39.18
CA PHE A 74 6.27 -24.25 39.06
C PHE A 74 6.00 -22.99 38.18
N ALA A 75 6.84 -21.97 38.32
CA ALA A 75 6.77 -20.78 37.45
C ALA A 75 7.05 -21.13 35.99
N GLY A 76 8.03 -22.02 35.72
CA GLY A 76 8.30 -22.50 34.35
C GLY A 76 7.17 -23.36 33.76
N ASP A 77 6.42 -24.06 34.59
CA ASP A 77 5.24 -24.81 34.12
C ASP A 77 4.07 -23.85 33.77
N ILE A 78 3.92 -22.75 34.50
CA ILE A 78 2.97 -21.68 34.17
C ILE A 78 3.36 -21.00 32.83
N ASP A 79 4.64 -20.67 32.65
CA ASP A 79 5.14 -20.06 31.40
C ASP A 79 4.84 -20.97 30.19
N LYS A 80 5.10 -22.26 30.32
CA LYS A 80 4.81 -23.27 29.28
C LYS A 80 3.32 -23.39 28.98
N ALA A 81 2.47 -23.39 30.04
CA ALA A 81 1.03 -23.50 29.90
C ALA A 81 0.48 -22.23 29.20
N TRP A 82 0.99 -21.05 29.55
CA TRP A 82 0.63 -19.78 28.94
C TRP A 82 1.04 -19.72 27.46
N SER A 83 2.28 -20.11 27.13
CA SER A 83 2.74 -20.16 25.73
C SER A 83 1.86 -21.07 24.87
N ARG A 84 1.52 -22.27 25.37
CA ARG A 84 0.63 -23.19 24.67
C ARG A 84 -0.79 -22.59 24.46
N GLU A 85 -1.29 -21.84 25.42
CA GLU A 85 -2.60 -21.18 25.30
C GLU A 85 -2.55 -20.04 24.27
N LEU A 86 -1.47 -19.27 24.21
CA LEU A 86 -1.29 -18.25 23.19
C LEU A 86 -1.20 -18.85 21.78
N ASP A 87 -0.45 -19.94 21.63
CA ASP A 87 -0.33 -20.65 20.34
C ASP A 87 -1.69 -21.19 19.85
N ARG A 88 -2.55 -21.65 20.79
CA ARG A 88 -3.90 -22.10 20.45
C ARG A 88 -4.82 -20.99 19.97
N ARG A 89 -4.56 -19.74 20.37
CA ARG A 89 -5.40 -18.59 20.01
C ARG A 89 -5.17 -18.12 18.57
N ASN A 90 -4.18 -18.66 17.90
CA ASN A 90 -3.82 -18.26 16.51
C ASN A 90 -3.79 -16.73 16.35
N LEU A 91 -3.01 -16.08 17.23
CA LEU A 91 -2.89 -14.64 17.23
C LEU A 91 -2.28 -14.15 15.91
N GLN A 92 -2.79 -13.05 15.41
CA GLN A 92 -2.32 -12.43 14.17
C GLN A 92 -1.58 -11.13 14.49
N ASP A 93 -0.51 -10.89 13.77
CA ASP A 93 0.23 -9.63 13.74
C ASP A 93 -0.07 -8.87 12.43
N SER A 94 -0.08 -7.55 12.48
CA SER A 94 -0.38 -6.70 11.34
C SER A 94 0.84 -5.86 10.97
N VAL A 95 1.34 -6.05 9.75
CA VAL A 95 2.41 -5.24 9.19
C VAL A 95 1.82 -4.28 8.16
N LEU A 96 2.17 -3.01 8.26
CA LEU A 96 1.76 -1.97 7.30
C LEU A 96 2.95 -1.57 6.45
N ILE A 97 2.77 -1.61 5.13
CA ILE A 97 3.79 -1.16 4.19
C ILE A 97 3.17 -0.15 3.24
N LEU A 98 3.75 1.04 3.21
CA LEU A 98 3.33 2.12 2.33
C LEU A 98 4.34 2.28 1.20
N THR A 99 3.89 2.05 -0.04
CA THR A 99 4.70 2.27 -1.23
C THR A 99 4.25 3.55 -1.92
N VAL A 100 5.18 4.47 -2.11
CA VAL A 100 4.99 5.69 -2.88
C VAL A 100 5.51 5.46 -4.28
N VAL A 101 4.70 5.75 -5.28
CA VAL A 101 5.04 5.60 -6.69
C VAL A 101 5.02 6.97 -7.35
N ARG A 102 6.15 7.39 -7.94
CA ARG A 102 6.25 8.58 -8.77
C ARG A 102 6.21 8.16 -10.24
N ARG A 103 5.07 8.40 -10.90
CA ARG A 103 4.86 8.05 -12.30
C ARG A 103 5.70 8.92 -13.23
N GLN A 104 6.08 8.37 -14.37
CA GLN A 104 6.64 9.17 -15.44
C GLN A 104 5.52 9.88 -16.21
N VAL A 105 5.60 11.19 -16.29
CA VAL A 105 4.82 11.97 -17.24
C VAL A 105 5.76 12.33 -18.38
N ALA A 106 5.41 11.94 -19.59
CA ALA A 106 6.26 12.21 -20.75
C ALA A 106 6.50 13.72 -20.88
N PRO A 107 7.76 14.18 -20.97
CA PRO A 107 8.05 15.57 -21.21
C PRO A 107 7.52 15.99 -22.58
N LEU A 108 6.99 17.22 -22.67
CA LEU A 108 6.30 17.78 -23.86
C LEU A 108 7.14 17.81 -25.14
N ALA A 109 8.48 17.78 -25.03
CA ALA A 109 9.38 17.74 -26.17
C ALA A 109 10.67 17.03 -25.78
N VAL A 110 10.86 15.81 -26.25
CA VAL A 110 12.12 15.07 -26.08
C VAL A 110 12.69 14.78 -27.47
N PRO A 111 13.99 15.04 -27.70
CA PRO A 111 14.66 14.50 -28.87
C PRO A 111 14.52 13.00 -28.92
N LEU A 112 14.16 12.44 -30.07
CA LEU A 112 13.85 11.00 -30.20
C LEU A 112 15.11 10.13 -29.98
N PHE A 113 16.32 10.63 -30.28
CA PHE A 113 17.56 9.85 -30.23
C PHE A 113 18.79 10.71 -29.84
N GLY A 114 19.84 10.04 -29.40
CA GLY A 114 21.17 10.62 -29.21
C GLY A 114 21.45 11.13 -27.78
N LYS A 115 22.62 11.77 -27.61
CA LYS A 115 23.10 12.27 -26.30
C LYS A 115 22.15 13.28 -25.65
N ALA A 116 21.46 14.08 -26.47
CA ALA A 116 20.48 15.06 -25.98
C ALA A 116 19.25 14.37 -25.35
N ALA A 117 18.75 13.30 -25.97
CA ALA A 117 17.67 12.49 -25.39
C ALA A 117 18.10 11.86 -24.06
N ALA A 118 19.27 11.22 -24.03
CA ALA A 118 19.79 10.59 -22.81
C ALA A 118 19.96 11.59 -21.66
N ARG A 119 20.39 12.82 -21.95
CA ARG A 119 20.51 13.89 -20.95
C ARG A 119 19.15 14.29 -20.38
N VAL A 120 18.16 14.56 -21.26
CA VAL A 120 16.80 14.95 -20.84
C VAL A 120 16.15 13.87 -19.98
N TRP A 121 16.29 12.60 -20.36
CA TRP A 121 15.77 11.48 -19.56
C TRP A 121 16.53 11.31 -18.24
N GLY A 122 17.82 11.56 -18.22
CA GLY A 122 18.62 11.52 -16.99
C GLY A 122 18.21 12.62 -16.00
N GLU A 123 18.09 13.86 -16.48
CA GLU A 123 17.64 15.01 -15.68
C GLU A 123 16.21 14.81 -15.16
N ASP A 124 15.30 14.27 -15.99
CA ASP A 124 13.95 13.94 -15.57
C ASP A 124 13.92 12.85 -14.48
N THR A 125 14.72 11.81 -14.63
CA THR A 125 14.82 10.74 -13.62
C THR A 125 15.39 11.28 -12.31
N ALA A 126 16.42 12.11 -12.32
CA ALA A 126 16.98 12.71 -11.12
C ALA A 126 15.97 13.59 -10.39
N ARG A 127 15.23 14.44 -11.11
CA ARG A 127 14.16 15.26 -10.53
C ARG A 127 13.06 14.42 -9.89
N ARG A 128 12.57 13.38 -10.58
CA ARG A 128 11.54 12.48 -10.06
C ARG A 128 12.00 11.71 -8.83
N LEU A 129 13.27 11.34 -8.78
CA LEU A 129 13.89 10.70 -7.62
C LEU A 129 13.90 11.64 -6.41
N GLU A 130 14.25 12.92 -6.64
CA GLU A 130 14.22 13.95 -5.60
C GLU A 130 12.81 14.18 -5.08
N GLU A 131 11.82 14.39 -5.96
CA GLU A 131 10.39 14.52 -5.60
C GLU A 131 9.89 13.31 -4.81
N LEU A 132 10.25 12.08 -5.20
CA LEU A 132 9.86 10.85 -4.50
C LEU A 132 10.44 10.79 -3.08
N ARG A 133 11.72 11.14 -2.93
CA ARG A 133 12.40 11.16 -1.63
C ARG A 133 11.88 12.26 -0.71
N GLU A 134 11.52 13.41 -1.26
CA GLU A 134 10.89 14.49 -0.53
C GLU A 134 9.54 14.04 0.05
N VAL A 135 8.66 13.45 -0.76
CA VAL A 135 7.38 12.92 -0.29
C VAL A 135 7.58 11.84 0.78
N ALA A 136 8.54 10.93 0.58
CA ALA A 136 8.87 9.91 1.58
C ALA A 136 9.34 10.55 2.90
N SER A 137 10.18 11.58 2.84
CA SER A 137 10.68 12.30 4.02
C SER A 137 9.56 13.03 4.77
N ILE A 138 8.60 13.62 4.05
CA ILE A 138 7.42 14.25 4.64
C ILE A 138 6.56 13.20 5.36
N LEU A 139 6.39 12.01 4.78
CA LEU A 139 5.68 10.90 5.44
C LEU A 139 6.38 10.44 6.71
N GLU A 140 7.71 10.32 6.69
CA GLU A 140 8.53 9.91 7.83
C GLU A 140 8.47 10.91 9.00
N THR A 141 8.48 12.20 8.69
CA THR A 141 8.57 13.25 9.72
C THR A 141 7.22 13.87 10.07
N GLY A 142 6.33 13.99 9.09
CA GLY A 142 5.10 14.78 9.22
C GLY A 142 3.95 14.04 9.91
N LEU A 143 3.93 12.72 9.88
CA LEU A 143 2.83 11.93 10.45
C LEU A 143 3.04 11.55 11.92
N GLY A 144 4.23 11.77 12.49
CA GLY A 144 4.55 11.41 13.87
C GLY A 144 4.46 9.91 14.18
N ILE A 145 4.51 9.07 13.15
CA ILE A 145 4.55 7.61 13.25
C ILE A 145 5.94 7.10 12.89
N LYS A 146 6.35 6.01 13.52
CA LYS A 146 7.65 5.40 13.22
C LYS A 146 7.59 4.71 11.86
N THR A 147 8.55 5.01 10.99
CA THR A 147 8.71 4.40 9.68
C THR A 147 10.11 3.84 9.51
N ARG A 148 10.26 2.87 8.64
CA ARG A 148 11.55 2.30 8.22
C ARG A 148 11.55 2.16 6.70
N ARG A 149 12.54 2.72 6.02
CA ARG A 149 12.72 2.48 4.58
C ARG A 149 13.14 1.05 4.35
N MET A 150 12.46 0.39 3.43
CA MET A 150 12.81 -0.95 3.01
C MET A 150 13.97 -0.90 2.02
N LYS A 151 14.90 -1.83 2.12
CA LYS A 151 16.15 -1.85 1.34
C LYS A 151 16.34 -3.15 0.59
N ILE A 152 17.08 -3.06 -0.50
CA ILE A 152 17.52 -4.23 -1.26
C ILE A 152 18.64 -4.95 -0.51
N SER A 153 19.55 -4.19 0.07
CA SER A 153 20.75 -4.72 0.75
C SER A 153 20.46 -5.57 1.98
N ASP A 154 19.39 -5.26 2.73
CA ASP A 154 18.95 -6.04 3.89
C ASP A 154 17.90 -7.11 3.54
N GLY A 155 17.51 -7.20 2.27
CA GLY A 155 16.53 -8.16 1.77
C GLY A 155 15.07 -7.80 2.04
N SER A 156 14.79 -6.76 2.82
CA SER A 156 13.43 -6.40 3.21
C SER A 156 12.57 -6.00 2.02
N LEU A 157 13.13 -5.23 1.07
CA LEU A 157 12.39 -4.77 -0.11
C LEU A 157 12.07 -5.91 -1.08
N VAL A 158 13.05 -6.81 -1.32
CA VAL A 158 12.84 -7.99 -2.19
C VAL A 158 11.81 -8.92 -1.57
N GLY A 159 11.98 -9.22 -0.28
CA GLY A 159 11.07 -10.05 0.48
C GLY A 159 9.65 -9.51 0.53
N PHE A 160 9.48 -8.19 0.66
CA PHE A 160 8.17 -7.56 0.57
C PHE A 160 7.50 -7.80 -0.80
N TYR A 161 8.21 -7.57 -1.91
CA TYR A 161 7.60 -7.81 -3.23
C TYR A 161 7.29 -9.28 -3.46
N ALA A 162 8.15 -10.20 -3.00
CA ALA A 162 7.86 -11.63 -3.05
C ALA A 162 6.63 -11.99 -2.20
N SER A 163 6.46 -11.38 -1.04
CA SER A 163 5.34 -11.63 -0.12
C SER A 163 3.98 -11.24 -0.71
N LEU A 164 3.93 -10.29 -1.63
CA LEU A 164 2.69 -9.94 -2.34
C LEU A 164 2.16 -11.09 -3.21
N LEU A 165 3.04 -12.01 -3.62
CA LEU A 165 2.67 -13.21 -4.36
C LEU A 165 2.46 -14.41 -3.44
N THR A 166 3.33 -14.61 -2.45
CA THR A 166 3.35 -15.80 -1.61
C THR A 166 2.50 -15.68 -0.34
N GLY A 167 2.19 -14.45 0.10
CA GLY A 167 1.53 -14.19 1.38
C GLY A 167 2.46 -14.27 2.59
N GLU A 168 3.74 -14.59 2.40
CA GLU A 168 4.72 -14.76 3.48
C GLU A 168 5.72 -13.62 3.48
N LEU A 169 5.62 -12.72 4.47
CA LEU A 169 6.58 -11.64 4.65
C LEU A 169 7.84 -12.17 5.33
N ARG A 170 8.94 -12.24 4.58
CA ARG A 170 10.26 -12.63 5.05
C ARG A 170 11.32 -11.84 4.29
N ASP A 171 12.45 -11.56 4.94
CA ASP A 171 13.57 -10.95 4.25
C ASP A 171 14.14 -11.93 3.22
N GLN A 172 14.38 -11.44 2.02
CA GLN A 172 14.92 -12.25 0.92
C GLN A 172 16.14 -11.54 0.33
N PRO A 173 17.33 -12.16 0.40
CA PRO A 173 18.52 -11.58 -0.19
C PRO A 173 18.39 -11.54 -1.70
N ARG A 174 18.87 -10.47 -2.30
CA ARG A 174 18.89 -10.32 -3.75
C ARG A 174 19.96 -11.20 -4.39
N SER A 175 19.61 -11.87 -5.48
CA SER A 175 20.57 -12.55 -6.34
C SER A 175 21.30 -11.56 -7.24
N PRO A 176 22.63 -11.60 -7.35
CA PRO A 176 23.38 -10.73 -8.26
C PRO A 176 23.24 -11.13 -9.73
N TYR A 177 22.61 -12.27 -10.02
CA TYR A 177 22.59 -12.88 -11.36
C TYR A 177 21.27 -12.72 -12.10
N CYS A 178 20.23 -12.17 -11.46
CA CYS A 178 18.93 -11.98 -12.08
C CYS A 178 18.38 -10.57 -11.83
N LEU A 179 17.30 -10.23 -12.53
CA LEU A 179 16.61 -8.97 -12.30
C LEU A 179 15.87 -9.01 -10.95
N LEU A 180 15.72 -7.87 -10.30
CA LEU A 180 14.96 -7.75 -9.06
C LEU A 180 13.53 -8.33 -9.18
N ALA A 181 12.91 -8.15 -10.33
CA ALA A 181 11.59 -8.70 -10.62
C ALA A 181 11.57 -10.24 -10.67
N GLU A 182 12.66 -10.86 -11.10
CA GLU A 182 12.81 -12.32 -11.12
C GLU A 182 13.03 -12.88 -9.73
N ASP A 183 13.81 -12.18 -8.88
CA ASP A 183 13.96 -12.54 -7.47
C ASP A 183 12.62 -12.45 -6.72
N ALA A 184 11.87 -11.37 -6.92
CA ALA A 184 10.57 -11.17 -6.29
C ALA A 184 9.49 -12.13 -6.82
N ALA A 185 9.60 -12.57 -8.07
CA ALA A 185 8.66 -13.48 -8.72
C ALA A 185 9.10 -14.95 -8.66
N GLY A 186 9.80 -15.36 -7.60
CA GLY A 186 10.33 -16.73 -7.45
C GLY A 186 9.26 -17.82 -7.34
N ALA A 187 8.01 -17.48 -7.08
CA ALA A 187 6.89 -18.42 -7.03
C ALA A 187 6.20 -18.56 -8.40
N SER A 188 5.79 -19.80 -8.73
CA SER A 188 4.89 -20.07 -9.85
C SER A 188 3.46 -19.76 -9.44
N VAL A 189 2.75 -18.97 -10.24
CA VAL A 189 1.36 -18.55 -9.95
C VAL A 189 0.45 -19.02 -11.09
N GLN A 190 -0.52 -19.88 -10.74
CA GLN A 190 -1.49 -20.43 -11.70
C GLN A 190 -2.90 -19.91 -11.37
N PHE A 191 -3.56 -19.29 -12.34
CA PHE A 191 -4.92 -18.76 -12.18
C PHE A 191 -5.96 -19.80 -12.61
N GLY A 192 -6.81 -20.21 -11.68
CA GLY A 192 -7.94 -21.11 -11.89
C GLY A 192 -9.29 -20.39 -11.82
N LYS A 193 -10.40 -21.14 -12.05
CA LYS A 193 -11.76 -20.60 -11.94
C LYS A 193 -12.17 -20.25 -10.51
N GLY A 194 -11.61 -20.92 -9.51
CA GLY A 194 -11.99 -20.78 -8.10
C GLY A 194 -10.94 -20.10 -7.22
N GLY A 195 -9.77 -19.80 -7.77
CA GLY A 195 -8.68 -19.24 -6.99
C GLY A 195 -7.37 -19.25 -7.75
N VAL A 196 -6.32 -18.93 -7.02
CA VAL A 196 -4.94 -18.86 -7.50
C VAL A 196 -4.16 -19.93 -6.76
N GLU A 197 -3.40 -20.74 -7.47
CA GLU A 197 -2.45 -21.71 -6.92
C GLU A 197 -1.04 -21.12 -6.98
N ILE A 198 -0.31 -21.21 -5.88
CA ILE A 198 1.00 -20.62 -5.71
C ILE A 198 1.96 -21.72 -5.27
N GLU A 199 2.97 -21.98 -6.11
CA GLU A 199 4.01 -22.97 -5.85
C GLU A 199 5.36 -22.27 -5.67
N GLU A 200 6.01 -22.48 -4.54
CA GLU A 200 7.35 -21.99 -4.25
C GLU A 200 8.33 -23.16 -4.08
N GLY A 201 9.07 -23.46 -5.14
CA GLY A 201 10.04 -24.56 -5.15
C GLY A 201 9.39 -25.92 -4.91
N ALA A 202 9.89 -26.67 -3.90
CA ALA A 202 9.38 -27.99 -3.52
C ALA A 202 8.38 -27.95 -2.35
N ALA A 203 7.93 -26.76 -1.95
CA ALA A 203 6.96 -26.58 -0.87
C ALA A 203 5.56 -27.06 -1.29
N THR A 204 4.71 -27.30 -0.29
CA THR A 204 3.30 -27.60 -0.55
C THR A 204 2.63 -26.39 -1.22
N PRO A 205 1.88 -26.57 -2.30
CA PRO A 205 1.17 -25.48 -2.95
C PRO A 205 0.25 -24.74 -1.97
N ARG A 206 0.25 -23.42 -2.05
CA ARG A 206 -0.71 -22.56 -1.34
C ARG A 206 -1.80 -22.12 -2.29
N PHE A 207 -2.96 -21.84 -1.74
CA PHE A 207 -4.07 -21.32 -2.53
C PHE A 207 -4.40 -19.90 -2.10
N ALA A 208 -4.85 -19.08 -3.04
CA ALA A 208 -5.28 -17.72 -2.73
C ALA A 208 -6.55 -17.35 -3.50
N ALA A 209 -7.30 -16.43 -2.92
CA ALA A 209 -8.43 -15.78 -3.59
C ALA A 209 -8.25 -14.27 -3.53
N VAL A 210 -8.51 -13.59 -4.65
CA VAL A 210 -8.45 -12.13 -4.72
C VAL A 210 -9.85 -11.58 -4.81
N LEU A 211 -10.22 -10.77 -3.84
CA LEU A 211 -11.47 -10.05 -3.76
C LEU A 211 -11.25 -8.58 -4.08
N TYR A 212 -12.23 -7.92 -4.67
CA TYR A 212 -12.21 -6.49 -4.90
C TYR A 212 -13.51 -5.84 -4.46
N VAL A 213 -13.47 -4.54 -4.17
CA VAL A 213 -14.66 -3.78 -3.78
C VAL A 213 -15.46 -3.41 -5.01
N LYS A 214 -16.66 -3.97 -5.13
CA LYS A 214 -17.61 -3.65 -6.19
C LYS A 214 -18.33 -2.32 -5.93
N SER A 215 -18.72 -2.08 -4.68
CA SER A 215 -19.41 -0.86 -4.26
C SER A 215 -18.92 -0.45 -2.89
N TYR A 216 -18.63 0.83 -2.73
CA TYR A 216 -18.22 1.38 -1.44
C TYR A 216 -19.43 1.64 -0.55
N ALA A 217 -19.24 1.53 0.76
CA ALA A 217 -20.23 1.95 1.73
C ALA A 217 -20.44 3.48 1.64
N THR A 218 -21.64 3.94 1.96
CA THR A 218 -21.99 5.36 1.98
C THR A 218 -21.21 6.16 3.04
N ALA A 219 -20.75 5.47 4.09
CA ALA A 219 -19.88 6.04 5.12
C ALA A 219 -18.80 5.02 5.52
N THR A 220 -17.65 5.51 5.92
CA THR A 220 -16.54 4.71 6.42
C THR A 220 -16.15 5.19 7.82
N TRP A 221 -15.68 4.28 8.67
CA TRP A 221 -15.21 4.58 10.01
C TRP A 221 -13.91 3.81 10.31
N PRO A 222 -13.08 4.30 11.23
CA PRO A 222 -11.88 3.57 11.67
C PRO A 222 -12.24 2.17 12.18
N GLY A 223 -11.47 1.15 11.78
CA GLY A 223 -11.73 -0.24 12.18
C GLY A 223 -12.79 -0.98 11.36
N MET A 224 -13.40 -0.36 10.35
CA MET A 224 -14.43 -0.99 9.51
C MET A 224 -13.98 -2.32 8.88
N LEU A 225 -12.68 -2.43 8.56
CA LEU A 225 -12.10 -3.61 7.92
C LEU A 225 -11.48 -4.61 8.91
N ASP A 226 -11.51 -4.34 10.21
CA ASP A 226 -10.85 -5.19 11.21
C ASP A 226 -11.49 -6.57 11.30
N ALA A 227 -12.81 -6.65 11.07
CA ALA A 227 -13.53 -7.92 11.05
C ALA A 227 -13.16 -8.84 9.86
N LEU A 228 -12.59 -8.29 8.79
CA LEU A 228 -12.27 -9.05 7.58
C LEU A 228 -10.92 -9.80 7.67
N GLY A 229 -10.03 -9.40 8.58
CA GLY A 229 -8.67 -9.95 8.67
C GLY A 229 -8.40 -10.84 9.87
N ALA A 230 -9.38 -11.05 10.76
CA ALA A 230 -9.12 -11.60 12.10
C ALA A 230 -8.75 -13.09 12.15
N ALA A 231 -8.93 -13.86 11.10
CA ALA A 231 -8.84 -15.33 11.18
C ALA A 231 -7.97 -16.01 10.12
N GLN A 232 -7.40 -15.29 9.15
CA GLN A 232 -6.67 -15.88 8.03
C GLN A 232 -5.53 -14.99 7.57
N ASP A 233 -4.52 -15.58 6.95
CA ASP A 233 -3.44 -14.86 6.29
C ASP A 233 -4.04 -14.01 5.15
N THR A 234 -4.00 -12.69 5.31
CA THR A 234 -4.59 -11.77 4.35
C THR A 234 -3.66 -10.62 4.00
N ILE A 235 -3.76 -10.16 2.76
CA ILE A 235 -3.18 -8.90 2.32
C ILE A 235 -4.30 -7.99 1.85
N ILE A 236 -4.50 -6.87 2.55
CA ILE A 236 -5.41 -5.81 2.13
C ILE A 236 -4.56 -4.72 1.48
N THR A 237 -4.81 -4.46 0.20
CA THR A 237 -4.09 -3.44 -0.57
C THR A 237 -5.04 -2.31 -0.94
N HIS A 238 -4.72 -1.10 -0.47
CA HIS A 238 -5.35 0.12 -0.92
C HIS A 238 -4.43 0.79 -1.95
N CYS A 239 -4.97 1.12 -3.10
CA CYS A 239 -4.31 1.93 -4.12
C CYS A 239 -5.03 3.29 -4.19
N TYR A 240 -4.30 4.38 -4.04
CA TYR A 240 -4.86 5.72 -4.09
C TYR A 240 -4.00 6.63 -4.97
N THR A 241 -4.66 7.33 -5.90
CA THR A 241 -4.03 8.34 -6.76
C THR A 241 -4.77 9.66 -6.54
N PRO A 242 -4.10 10.69 -5.99
CA PRO A 242 -4.70 12.01 -5.84
C PRO A 242 -5.12 12.59 -7.20
N ILE A 243 -6.13 13.43 -7.20
CA ILE A 243 -6.55 14.20 -8.36
C ILE A 243 -6.17 15.66 -8.09
N GLU A 244 -5.49 16.28 -9.06
CA GLU A 244 -5.14 17.70 -8.97
C GLU A 244 -6.41 18.56 -8.77
N ARG A 245 -6.36 19.41 -7.75
CA ARG A 245 -7.50 20.24 -7.33
C ARG A 245 -8.09 21.05 -8.48
N GLY A 246 -7.25 21.68 -9.30
CA GLY A 246 -7.69 22.48 -10.45
C GLY A 246 -8.43 21.70 -11.53
N SER A 247 -8.28 20.37 -11.58
CA SER A 247 -8.96 19.52 -12.58
C SER A 247 -10.33 18.99 -12.12
N ILE A 248 -10.67 19.14 -10.83
CA ILE A 248 -11.86 18.50 -10.25
C ILE A 248 -13.15 19.06 -10.82
N ALA A 249 -13.28 20.38 -10.92
CA ALA A 249 -14.48 21.03 -11.44
C ALA A 249 -14.78 20.60 -12.88
N GLU A 250 -13.76 20.49 -13.74
CA GLU A 250 -13.92 20.02 -15.11
C GLU A 250 -14.31 18.54 -15.17
N ARG A 251 -13.70 17.69 -14.33
CA ARG A 251 -14.04 16.26 -14.24
C ARG A 251 -15.48 16.07 -13.76
N VAL A 252 -15.95 16.86 -12.78
CA VAL A 252 -17.35 16.85 -12.32
C VAL A 252 -18.29 17.27 -13.44
N LYS A 253 -18.02 18.38 -14.13
CA LYS A 253 -18.84 18.83 -15.27
C LYS A 253 -18.95 17.77 -16.36
N ARG A 254 -17.83 17.13 -16.72
CA ARG A 254 -17.79 16.03 -17.69
C ARG A 254 -18.62 14.85 -17.23
N ARG A 255 -18.51 14.46 -15.95
CA ARG A 255 -19.27 13.35 -15.38
C ARG A 255 -20.76 13.61 -15.36
N VAL A 256 -21.17 14.81 -14.94
CA VAL A 256 -22.59 15.25 -14.97
C VAL A 256 -23.13 15.21 -16.40
N ALA A 257 -22.38 15.72 -17.38
CA ALA A 257 -22.78 15.67 -18.78
C ALA A 257 -22.97 14.24 -19.30
N GLN A 258 -22.06 13.32 -18.93
CA GLN A 258 -22.20 11.90 -19.28
C GLN A 258 -23.44 11.26 -18.64
N MET A 259 -23.72 11.54 -17.38
CA MET A 259 -24.88 11.00 -16.65
C MET A 259 -26.20 11.56 -17.22
N ARG A 260 -26.23 12.85 -17.57
CA ARG A 260 -27.38 13.47 -18.25
C ARG A 260 -27.65 12.82 -19.59
N SER A 261 -26.61 12.57 -20.41
CA SER A 261 -26.77 11.95 -21.72
C SER A 261 -27.21 10.47 -21.64
N ALA A 262 -26.97 9.82 -20.50
CA ALA A 262 -27.41 8.45 -20.23
C ALA A 262 -28.79 8.37 -19.54
N GLU A 263 -29.47 9.52 -19.32
CA GLU A 263 -30.73 9.63 -18.57
C GLU A 263 -30.70 9.00 -17.14
N ASP A 264 -29.50 8.90 -16.56
CA ASP A 264 -29.21 8.18 -15.29
C ASP A 264 -28.80 9.16 -14.18
N ILE A 265 -29.33 10.38 -14.17
CA ILE A 265 -28.99 11.37 -13.14
C ILE A 265 -30.22 11.80 -12.33
N ALA A 266 -30.17 11.54 -11.02
CA ALA A 266 -31.07 12.19 -10.09
C ALA A 266 -30.57 13.62 -9.79
N ALA A 267 -31.49 14.60 -9.75
CA ALA A 267 -31.14 16.00 -9.45
C ALA A 267 -30.34 16.18 -8.15
N THR A 268 -30.62 15.31 -7.16
CA THR A 268 -29.89 15.29 -5.88
C THR A 268 -28.42 14.88 -6.03
N VAL A 269 -28.11 13.92 -6.92
CA VAL A 269 -26.73 13.47 -7.20
C VAL A 269 -25.96 14.55 -7.92
N GLU A 270 -26.59 15.24 -8.87
CA GLU A 270 -26.00 16.38 -9.57
C GLU A 270 -25.63 17.50 -8.60
N ALA A 271 -26.55 17.90 -7.71
CA ALA A 271 -26.30 18.93 -6.70
C ALA A 271 -25.15 18.53 -5.76
N GLN A 272 -25.10 17.28 -5.30
CA GLN A 272 -24.01 16.78 -4.47
C GLN A 272 -22.65 16.78 -5.18
N LEU A 273 -22.61 16.48 -6.47
CA LEU A 273 -21.36 16.52 -7.26
C LEU A 273 -20.83 17.96 -7.39
N PHE A 274 -21.69 18.95 -7.62
CA PHE A 274 -21.28 20.34 -7.67
C PHE A 274 -20.86 20.88 -6.29
N GLU A 275 -21.59 20.54 -5.21
CA GLU A 275 -21.19 20.88 -3.84
C GLU A 275 -19.83 20.28 -3.48
N ALA A 276 -19.58 19.04 -3.89
CA ALA A 276 -18.30 18.38 -3.68
C ALA A 276 -17.17 19.09 -4.46
N ALA A 277 -17.43 19.56 -5.70
CA ALA A 277 -16.46 20.32 -6.48
C ALA A 277 -16.12 21.66 -5.81
N ASP A 278 -17.11 22.40 -5.32
CA ASP A 278 -16.90 23.66 -4.59
C ASP A 278 -16.07 23.46 -3.31
N LYS A 279 -16.35 22.39 -2.56
CA LYS A 279 -15.54 22.01 -1.38
C LYS A 279 -14.11 21.63 -1.75
N ALA A 280 -13.90 21.02 -2.92
CA ALA A 280 -12.56 20.73 -3.41
C ALA A 280 -11.79 22.00 -3.79
N GLU A 281 -12.44 22.93 -4.51
CA GLU A 281 -11.82 24.22 -4.87
C GLU A 281 -11.44 25.03 -3.64
N SER A 282 -12.29 25.04 -2.61
CA SER A 282 -11.97 25.69 -1.32
C SER A 282 -10.91 24.97 -0.48
N GLY A 283 -10.50 23.76 -0.86
CA GLY A 283 -9.55 22.95 -0.11
C GLY A 283 -10.13 22.23 1.12
N ALA A 284 -11.46 22.18 1.22
CA ALA A 284 -12.14 21.48 2.30
C ALA A 284 -12.19 19.95 2.09
N LEU A 285 -12.05 19.50 0.83
CA LEU A 285 -12.06 18.08 0.44
C LEU A 285 -10.98 17.80 -0.59
N GLY A 286 -10.28 16.69 -0.43
CA GLY A 286 -9.41 16.10 -1.44
C GLY A 286 -10.13 15.01 -2.25
N PHE A 287 -9.77 14.90 -3.51
CA PHE A 287 -10.29 13.88 -4.40
C PHE A 287 -9.18 12.95 -4.88
N GLY A 288 -9.54 11.71 -5.13
CA GLY A 288 -8.62 10.72 -5.69
C GLY A 288 -9.36 9.54 -6.28
N VAL A 289 -8.62 8.75 -7.04
CA VAL A 289 -9.06 7.43 -7.48
C VAL A 289 -8.59 6.41 -6.47
N HIS A 290 -9.52 5.69 -5.87
CA HIS A 290 -9.22 4.65 -4.89
C HIS A 290 -9.67 3.29 -5.42
N GLN A 291 -8.84 2.29 -5.18
CA GLN A 291 -9.12 0.89 -5.43
C GLN A 291 -8.65 0.08 -4.22
N MET A 292 -9.40 -0.94 -3.85
CA MET A 292 -9.03 -1.87 -2.79
C MET A 292 -9.17 -3.31 -3.26
N THR A 293 -8.16 -4.11 -2.93
CA THR A 293 -8.17 -5.56 -3.11
C THR A 293 -7.85 -6.25 -1.79
N ILE A 294 -8.41 -7.44 -1.59
CA ILE A 294 -8.16 -8.31 -0.45
C ILE A 294 -7.73 -9.64 -1.02
N THR A 295 -6.49 -10.04 -0.74
CA THR A 295 -5.99 -11.38 -1.06
C THR A 295 -6.05 -12.22 0.21
N VAL A 296 -6.71 -13.35 0.14
CA VAL A 296 -6.83 -14.32 1.23
C VAL A 296 -6.04 -15.56 0.84
N PHE A 297 -5.14 -16.00 1.71
CA PHE A 297 -4.32 -17.19 1.50
C PHE A 297 -4.82 -18.37 2.38
N ALA A 298 -4.68 -19.60 1.85
CA ALA A 298 -5.07 -20.84 2.52
C ALA A 298 -4.02 -21.93 2.34
#